data_defcfa218b9eeb4f2072b4cf1fee07c7
#
_entry.id   defcfa218b9eeb4f2072b4cf1fee07c7
#
_cell.length_a   1.000
_cell.length_b   1.000
_cell.length_c   1.000
_cell.angle_alpha   90.00
_cell.angle_beta   90.00
_cell.angle_gamma   90.00
#
_symmetry.space_group_name_H-M   'P 1'
#
loop_
_entity.id
_entity.type
_entity.pdbx_description
1 polymer ?
#
loop_
_entity_poly.entity_id
_entity_poly.type
_entity_poly.pdbx_seq_one_letter_code
_entity_poly.pdbx_strand_id
1 'polypeptide(L)'
;FLPYIEKGLANYIRVDICNVGGITEAMKVVGWSEAHYIDLMPHNPLGPICVAATAHMGMAAANFSWLEIRESAGEDNGFYSKEVFPVQPDIVSGKVTVLDKPGLGVEVDEQSLTEPFRYSEMPHLKRKDGSHTNW
;
A
#
# COMPACT_ATOMS: atom_id res chain seq x y z
N PHE A 1 12.92 -8.65 -5.87
CA PHE A 1 11.79 -9.30 -6.57
C PHE A 1 12.25 -10.23 -7.67
N LEU A 2 13.05 -9.76 -8.64
CA LEU A 2 13.37 -10.50 -9.86
C LEU A 2 13.83 -11.96 -9.63
N PRO A 3 14.78 -12.28 -8.72
CA PRO A 3 15.21 -13.66 -8.51
C PRO A 3 14.09 -14.62 -8.01
N TYR A 4 13.09 -14.09 -7.33
CA TYR A 4 11.93 -14.87 -6.87
C TYR A 4 10.94 -15.10 -8.00
N ILE A 5 10.74 -14.09 -8.84
CA ILE A 5 9.88 -14.14 -10.01
C ILE A 5 10.42 -15.14 -11.03
N GLU A 6 11.70 -15.00 -11.42
CA GLU A 6 12.35 -15.88 -12.40
C GLU A 6 12.38 -17.36 -11.99
N LYS A 7 12.44 -17.63 -10.71
CA LYS A 7 12.44 -19.01 -10.17
C LYS A 7 11.05 -19.55 -9.87
N GLY A 8 9.99 -18.77 -10.09
CA GLY A 8 8.61 -19.17 -9.81
C GLY A 8 8.36 -19.47 -8.32
N LEU A 9 8.98 -18.73 -7.41
CA LEU A 9 8.90 -18.99 -5.96
C LEU A 9 7.72 -18.33 -5.27
N ALA A 10 6.90 -17.59 -6.00
CA ALA A 10 5.73 -16.90 -5.47
C ALA A 10 4.56 -16.96 -6.45
N ASN A 11 3.34 -17.12 -5.93
CA ASN A 11 2.11 -17.05 -6.71
C ASN A 11 1.60 -15.61 -6.84
N TYR A 12 1.94 -14.77 -5.85
CA TYR A 12 1.58 -13.35 -5.81
C TYR A 12 2.80 -12.52 -5.42
N ILE A 13 2.96 -11.39 -6.10
CA ILE A 13 3.98 -10.40 -5.75
C ILE A 13 3.35 -9.30 -4.92
N ARG A 14 3.91 -9.07 -3.74
CA ARG A 14 3.46 -8.04 -2.79
C ARG A 14 4.37 -6.82 -2.84
N VAL A 15 4.41 -6.17 -4.00
CA VAL A 15 5.14 -4.91 -4.14
C VAL A 15 4.44 -3.81 -3.34
N ASP A 16 5.23 -3.07 -2.55
CA ASP A 16 4.78 -1.86 -1.86
C ASP A 16 5.34 -0.65 -2.60
N ILE A 17 4.45 0.19 -3.12
CA ILE A 17 4.83 1.33 -3.97
C ILE A 17 5.66 2.37 -3.21
N CYS A 18 5.45 2.51 -1.90
CA CYS A 18 6.20 3.44 -1.06
C CYS A 18 7.61 2.93 -0.74
N ASN A 19 7.76 1.61 -0.58
CA ASN A 19 9.03 0.99 -0.19
C ASN A 19 9.92 0.62 -1.37
N VAL A 20 9.34 0.33 -2.54
CA VAL A 20 10.10 -0.11 -3.71
C VAL A 20 10.80 1.04 -4.45
N GLY A 21 10.43 2.29 -4.15
CA GLY A 21 10.99 3.48 -4.79
C GLY A 21 10.01 4.21 -5.73
N GLY A 22 8.70 4.06 -5.49
CA GLY A 22 7.64 4.78 -6.21
C GLY A 22 7.10 4.05 -7.44
N ILE A 23 6.26 4.75 -8.20
CA ILE A 23 5.51 4.19 -9.34
C ILE A 23 6.44 3.59 -10.39
N THR A 24 7.52 4.28 -10.74
CA THR A 24 8.46 3.84 -11.79
C THR A 24 9.09 2.48 -11.45
N GLU A 25 9.54 2.30 -10.21
CA GLU A 25 10.15 1.05 -9.78
C GLU A 25 9.10 -0.05 -9.60
N ALA A 26 7.93 0.29 -9.07
CA ALA A 26 6.81 -0.65 -8.95
C ALA A 26 6.41 -1.21 -10.31
N MET A 27 6.29 -0.37 -11.35
CA MET A 27 5.90 -0.83 -12.71
C MET A 27 6.92 -1.77 -13.36
N LYS A 28 8.20 -1.71 -12.99
CA LYS A 28 9.19 -2.72 -13.42
C LYS A 28 8.86 -4.09 -12.82
N VAL A 29 8.52 -4.12 -11.52
CA VAL A 29 8.12 -5.36 -10.83
C VAL A 29 6.82 -5.91 -11.42
N VAL A 30 5.86 -5.03 -11.73
CA VAL A 30 4.61 -5.38 -12.44
C VAL A 30 4.92 -6.09 -13.75
N GLY A 31 5.73 -5.49 -14.63
CA GLY A 31 6.06 -6.08 -15.93
C GLY A 31 6.82 -7.41 -15.82
N TRP A 32 7.74 -7.53 -14.84
CA TRP A 32 8.43 -8.80 -14.61
C TRP A 32 7.47 -9.90 -14.16
N SER A 33 6.57 -9.61 -13.22
CA SER A 33 5.61 -10.60 -12.73
C SER A 33 4.59 -10.98 -13.82
N GLU A 34 4.10 -10.02 -14.60
CA GLU A 34 3.20 -10.28 -15.73
C GLU A 34 3.82 -11.23 -16.77
N ALA A 35 5.08 -10.96 -17.16
CA ALA A 35 5.81 -11.81 -18.11
C ALA A 35 6.03 -13.26 -17.62
N HIS A 36 5.92 -13.49 -16.31
CA HIS A 36 6.07 -14.82 -15.69
C HIS A 36 4.74 -15.41 -15.19
N TYR A 37 3.60 -14.82 -15.57
CA TYR A 37 2.26 -15.26 -15.16
C TYR A 37 2.06 -15.29 -13.63
N ILE A 38 2.67 -14.33 -12.93
CA ILE A 38 2.55 -14.16 -11.49
C ILE A 38 1.68 -12.93 -11.22
N ASP A 39 0.64 -13.11 -10.43
CA ASP A 39 -0.31 -12.07 -10.10
C ASP A 39 0.22 -11.08 -9.05
N LEU A 40 -0.42 -9.91 -8.99
CA LEU A 40 -0.12 -8.88 -8.03
C LEU A 40 -1.13 -8.87 -6.89
N MET A 41 -0.61 -8.78 -5.68
CA MET A 41 -1.36 -8.48 -4.46
C MET A 41 -0.55 -7.45 -3.64
N PRO A 42 -0.53 -6.18 -4.05
CA PRO A 42 0.34 -5.17 -3.44
C PRO A 42 0.17 -5.05 -1.94
N HIS A 43 1.30 -4.91 -1.24
CA HIS A 43 1.33 -4.54 0.16
C HIS A 43 0.95 -3.07 0.31
N ASN A 44 -0.12 -2.78 1.04
CA ASN A 44 -0.67 -1.44 1.15
C ASN A 44 -1.35 -1.19 2.52
N PRO A 45 -0.60 -1.27 3.63
CA PRO A 45 -1.13 -1.04 4.97
C PRO A 45 -1.16 0.45 5.34
N LEU A 46 -0.87 1.33 4.39
CA LEU A 46 -0.74 2.77 4.58
C LEU A 46 -2.05 3.51 4.21
N GLY A 47 -2.04 4.83 4.41
CA GLY A 47 -3.22 5.67 4.24
C GLY A 47 -3.60 6.00 2.78
N PRO A 48 -4.48 7.00 2.58
CA PRO A 48 -5.14 7.27 1.30
C PRO A 48 -4.22 7.56 0.13
N ILE A 49 -3.06 8.18 0.37
CA ILE A 49 -2.09 8.51 -0.69
C ILE A 49 -1.51 7.22 -1.29
N CYS A 50 -1.10 6.28 -0.43
CA CYS A 50 -0.59 4.99 -0.88
C CYS A 50 -1.68 4.17 -1.58
N VAL A 51 -2.91 4.16 -1.04
CA VAL A 51 -4.08 3.51 -1.66
C VAL A 51 -4.32 4.06 -3.06
N ALA A 52 -4.37 5.39 -3.22
CA ALA A 52 -4.58 6.02 -4.52
C ALA A 52 -3.48 5.64 -5.52
N ALA A 53 -2.21 5.77 -5.13
CA ALA A 53 -1.07 5.42 -5.99
C ALA A 53 -1.11 3.95 -6.42
N THR A 54 -1.40 3.05 -5.48
CA THR A 54 -1.48 1.60 -5.75
C THR A 54 -2.71 1.25 -6.60
N ALA A 55 -3.83 1.94 -6.40
CA ALA A 55 -5.02 1.75 -7.23
C ALA A 55 -4.79 2.19 -8.68
N HIS A 56 -4.12 3.32 -8.91
CA HIS A 56 -3.72 3.76 -10.26
C HIS A 56 -2.76 2.75 -10.92
N MET A 57 -1.78 2.24 -10.17
CA MET A 57 -0.91 1.16 -10.66
C MET A 57 -1.72 -0.08 -11.03
N GLY A 58 -2.67 -0.47 -10.18
CA GLY A 58 -3.55 -1.62 -10.41
C GLY A 58 -4.41 -1.48 -11.66
N MET A 59 -4.89 -0.29 -11.98
CA MET A 59 -5.64 -0.02 -13.21
C MET A 59 -4.78 -0.15 -14.48
N ALA A 60 -3.46 0.01 -14.36
CA ALA A 60 -2.52 -0.13 -15.46
C ALA A 60 -1.91 -1.55 -15.57
N ALA A 61 -2.14 -2.41 -14.59
CA ALA A 61 -1.54 -3.74 -14.49
C ALA A 61 -2.53 -4.83 -14.91
N ALA A 62 -2.22 -5.62 -15.95
CA ALA A 62 -3.09 -6.69 -16.42
C ALA A 62 -3.20 -7.87 -15.45
N ASN A 63 -2.17 -8.08 -14.64
CA ASN A 63 -2.06 -9.17 -13.66
C ASN A 63 -2.41 -8.74 -12.22
N PHE A 64 -3.19 -7.68 -12.06
CA PHE A 64 -3.64 -7.23 -10.74
C PHE A 64 -4.80 -8.08 -10.23
N SER A 65 -4.63 -8.71 -9.06
CA SER A 65 -5.66 -9.57 -8.44
C SER A 65 -6.33 -8.93 -7.24
N TRP A 66 -5.56 -8.45 -6.28
CA TRP A 66 -6.07 -7.97 -4.99
C TRP A 66 -5.29 -6.75 -4.52
N LEU A 67 -5.95 -5.89 -3.74
CA LEU A 67 -5.29 -4.80 -3.02
C LEU A 67 -5.47 -5.01 -1.51
N GLU A 68 -4.37 -5.07 -0.79
CA GLU A 68 -4.42 -4.99 0.67
C GLU A 68 -4.81 -3.59 1.10
N ILE A 69 -5.76 -3.49 2.01
CA ILE A 69 -6.17 -2.23 2.63
C ILE A 69 -6.29 -2.44 4.12
N ARG A 70 -5.64 -1.56 4.88
CA ARG A 70 -5.75 -1.55 6.33
C ARG A 70 -6.93 -0.65 6.74
N GLU A 71 -8.13 -1.15 6.56
CA GLU A 71 -9.34 -0.59 7.10
C GLU A 71 -10.04 -1.68 7.90
N SER A 72 -10.36 -1.39 9.15
CA SER A 72 -11.15 -2.27 10.00
C SER A 72 -12.36 -1.51 10.52
N ALA A 73 -13.52 -2.10 10.41
CA ALA A 73 -14.75 -1.51 10.96
C ALA A 73 -14.71 -1.34 12.50
N GLY A 74 -13.75 -1.99 13.16
CA GLY A 74 -13.57 -1.94 14.62
C GLY A 74 -12.37 -1.12 15.10
N GLU A 75 -11.52 -0.63 14.18
CA GLU A 75 -10.31 0.11 14.54
C GLU A 75 -10.24 1.43 13.77
N ASP A 76 -10.38 2.53 14.47
CA ASP A 76 -10.03 3.85 13.93
C ASP A 76 -8.52 4.07 14.13
N ASN A 77 -7.77 3.81 13.08
CA ASN A 77 -6.32 4.04 13.08
C ASN A 77 -5.94 5.46 12.66
N GLY A 78 -6.92 6.33 12.38
CA GLY A 78 -6.71 7.69 11.90
C GLY A 78 -6.13 7.80 10.48
N PHE A 79 -5.87 6.67 9.79
CA PHE A 79 -5.24 6.70 8.46
C PHE A 79 -6.13 7.31 7.38
N TYR A 80 -7.45 7.27 7.57
CA TYR A 80 -8.45 7.74 6.60
C TYR A 80 -9.24 8.95 7.12
N SER A 81 -8.65 9.75 8.01
CA SER A 81 -9.27 10.94 8.56
C SER A 81 -9.75 11.87 7.43
N LYS A 82 -11.03 12.16 7.39
CA LYS A 82 -11.62 13.11 6.41
C LYS A 82 -11.24 14.56 6.72
N GLU A 83 -10.81 14.85 7.93
CA GLU A 83 -10.27 16.15 8.30
C GLU A 83 -8.92 16.40 7.60
N VAL A 84 -8.03 15.40 7.61
CA VAL A 84 -6.72 15.47 6.97
C VAL A 84 -6.79 15.21 5.47
N PHE A 85 -7.63 14.26 5.05
CA PHE A 85 -7.81 13.85 3.65
C PHE A 85 -9.26 14.06 3.22
N PRO A 86 -9.70 15.32 2.96
CA PRO A 86 -11.09 15.61 2.60
C PRO A 86 -11.51 14.93 1.30
N VAL A 87 -10.56 14.72 0.39
CA VAL A 87 -10.75 13.94 -0.84
C VAL A 87 -9.80 12.77 -0.84
N GLN A 88 -10.34 11.58 -0.87
CA GLN A 88 -9.58 10.32 -0.83
C GLN A 88 -10.36 9.21 -1.54
N PRO A 89 -9.72 8.10 -1.95
CA PRO A 89 -10.42 6.96 -2.53
C PRO A 89 -11.50 6.41 -1.59
N ASP A 90 -12.67 6.13 -2.12
CA ASP A 90 -13.72 5.45 -1.37
C ASP A 90 -13.53 3.95 -1.43
N ILE A 91 -13.74 3.31 -0.27
CA ILE A 91 -13.70 1.85 -0.12
C ILE A 91 -15.15 1.38 0.13
N VAL A 92 -15.76 0.80 -0.89
CA VAL A 92 -17.17 0.38 -0.83
C VAL A 92 -17.28 -1.08 -1.23
N SER A 93 -17.87 -1.88 -0.35
CA SER A 93 -18.13 -3.31 -0.61
C SER A 93 -16.89 -4.07 -1.09
N GLY A 94 -15.73 -3.82 -0.47
CA GLY A 94 -14.46 -4.46 -0.81
C GLY A 94 -13.83 -3.99 -2.12
N LYS A 95 -14.25 -2.84 -2.64
CA LYS A 95 -13.70 -2.23 -3.85
C LYS A 95 -13.22 -0.82 -3.57
N VAL A 96 -12.10 -0.46 -4.19
CA VAL A 96 -11.56 0.90 -4.20
C VAL A 96 -11.94 1.57 -5.50
N THR A 97 -12.44 2.81 -5.42
CA THR A 97 -12.69 3.63 -6.59
C THR A 97 -11.47 4.50 -6.89
N VAL A 98 -10.93 4.39 -8.08
CA VAL A 98 -9.87 5.30 -8.55
C VAL A 98 -10.49 6.66 -8.84
N LEU A 99 -9.87 7.72 -8.32
CA LEU A 99 -10.35 9.08 -8.49
C LEU A 99 -9.99 9.61 -9.88
N ASP A 100 -10.98 10.12 -10.60
CA ASP A 100 -10.79 10.80 -11.88
C ASP A 100 -10.50 12.29 -11.65
N LYS A 101 -9.29 12.56 -11.12
CA LYS A 101 -8.79 13.90 -10.80
C LYS A 101 -7.31 14.00 -11.16
N PRO A 102 -6.76 15.23 -11.34
CA PRO A 102 -5.33 15.40 -11.57
C PRO A 102 -4.45 14.76 -10.49
N GLY A 103 -3.30 14.22 -10.88
CA GLY A 103 -2.38 13.52 -9.99
C GLY A 103 -2.98 12.23 -9.44
N LEU A 104 -2.85 11.99 -8.15
CA LEU A 104 -3.47 10.84 -7.46
C LEU A 104 -4.93 11.09 -7.09
N GLY A 105 -5.42 12.32 -7.26
CA GLY A 105 -6.78 12.71 -6.91
C GLY A 105 -7.02 12.90 -5.40
N VAL A 106 -6.03 12.65 -4.55
CA VAL A 106 -6.12 12.86 -3.09
C VAL A 106 -5.84 14.33 -2.77
N GLU A 107 -6.62 14.91 -1.87
CA GLU A 107 -6.37 16.23 -1.30
C GLU A 107 -5.96 16.10 0.16
N VAL A 108 -5.00 16.92 0.57
CA VAL A 108 -4.52 16.98 1.96
C VAL A 108 -4.82 18.38 2.51
N ASP A 109 -5.51 18.44 3.64
CA ASP A 109 -5.64 19.70 4.39
C ASP A 109 -4.44 19.84 5.32
N GLU A 110 -3.44 20.60 4.86
CA GLU A 110 -2.23 20.88 5.64
C GLU A 110 -2.52 21.66 6.93
N GLN A 111 -3.62 22.39 6.99
CA GLN A 111 -4.00 23.15 8.21
C GLN A 111 -4.47 22.24 9.34
N SER A 112 -4.98 21.06 8.99
CA SER A 112 -5.36 20.03 9.96
C SER A 112 -4.17 19.29 10.57
N LEU A 113 -2.96 19.44 10.01
CA LEU A 113 -1.74 18.83 10.52
C LEU A 113 -1.14 19.67 11.65
N THR A 114 -1.84 19.73 12.78
CA THR A 114 -1.48 20.61 13.91
C THR A 114 -0.38 20.03 14.82
N GLU A 115 -0.23 18.70 14.83
CA GLU A 115 0.77 18.04 15.66
C GLU A 115 2.08 17.81 14.90
N PRO A 116 3.23 18.10 15.53
CA PRO A 116 4.50 17.80 14.91
C PRO A 116 4.69 16.30 14.75
N PHE A 117 5.31 15.90 13.64
CA PHE A 117 5.66 14.50 13.45
C PHE A 117 6.53 13.99 14.60
N ARG A 118 6.10 12.90 15.20
CA ARG A 118 6.86 12.18 16.24
C ARG A 118 7.18 10.79 15.72
N TYR A 119 8.45 10.53 15.53
CA TYR A 119 8.88 9.17 15.24
C TYR A 119 8.68 8.31 16.49
N SER A 120 7.99 7.19 16.32
CA SER A 120 7.92 6.15 17.34
C SER A 120 8.46 4.86 16.76
N GLU A 121 9.49 4.33 17.37
CA GLU A 121 9.99 3.01 17.00
C GLU A 121 9.05 1.93 17.54
N MET A 122 8.73 0.96 16.68
CA MET A 122 7.96 -0.20 17.12
C MET A 122 8.76 -0.96 18.20
N PRO A 123 8.14 -1.35 19.31
CA PRO A 123 8.85 -2.10 20.35
C PRO A 123 9.36 -3.42 19.80
N HIS A 124 10.65 -3.68 20.01
CA HIS A 124 11.23 -4.98 19.68
C HIS A 124 10.65 -6.05 20.61
N LEU A 125 9.81 -6.91 20.07
CA LEU A 125 9.24 -8.01 20.80
C LEU A 125 10.32 -9.08 21.08
N LYS A 126 10.41 -9.52 22.32
CA LYS A 126 11.32 -10.58 22.74
C LYS A 126 10.54 -11.77 23.28
N ARG A 127 11.04 -12.98 23.01
CA ARG A 127 10.55 -14.18 23.64
C ARG A 127 10.99 -14.23 25.11
N LYS A 128 10.43 -15.17 25.88
CA LYS A 128 10.75 -15.31 27.32
C LYS A 128 12.24 -15.58 27.59
N ASP A 129 12.94 -16.16 26.66
CA ASP A 129 14.39 -16.45 26.72
C ASP A 129 15.27 -15.26 26.30
N GLY A 130 14.68 -14.12 25.96
CA GLY A 130 15.37 -12.91 25.53
C GLY A 130 15.70 -12.85 24.02
N SER A 131 15.44 -13.92 23.26
CA SER A 131 15.64 -13.90 21.82
C SER A 131 14.63 -13.00 21.12
N HIS A 132 15.04 -12.40 20.01
CA HIS A 132 14.13 -11.57 19.20
C HIS A 132 13.08 -12.45 18.52
N THR A 133 11.84 -11.93 18.48
CA THR A 133 10.83 -12.42 17.53
C THR A 133 11.17 -11.86 16.16
N ASN A 134 10.72 -12.49 15.09
CA ASN A 134 10.97 -12.05 13.71
C ASN A 134 10.17 -10.79 13.31
N TRP A 135 9.84 -10.03 14.27
CA TRP A 135 9.14 -8.75 14.16
C TRP A 135 9.55 -7.87 15.29
#